data_45099b2fe851675823e071646704a9d6
#
_entry.id   45099b2fe851675823e071646704a9d6
#
_cell.length_a   1.000
_cell.length_b   1.000
_cell.length_c   1.000
_cell.angle_alpha   90.00
_cell.angle_beta   90.00
_cell.angle_gamma   90.00
#
_symmetry.space_group_name_H-M   'P 1'
#
loop_
_entity.id
_entity.type
_entity.pdbx_description
1 polymer ?
#
loop_
_entity_poly.entity_id
_entity_poly.type
_entity_poly.pdbx_seq_one_letter_code
_entity_poly.pdbx_strand_id
1 'polypeptide(L)'
;MSCKVYFNNACSVCKFEIDHYKKITKNIDWVDISTNKNAKKETKMSAKNLLRRLHVKKKDKIYQGVDAFIELWSEIPRYRFLAFLLRKPLIYQLAWFLYEIFALFLFYKNKNQLNKLERL
;
A
#
# COMPACT_ATOMS: atom_id res chain seq x y z
N MET A 1 15.14 10.63 -3.87
CA MET A 1 13.88 10.91 -3.18
C MET A 1 13.45 9.70 -2.38
N SER A 2 13.06 9.91 -1.14
CA SER A 2 12.61 8.80 -0.31
C SER A 2 11.15 8.49 -0.59
N CYS A 3 10.88 7.21 -0.82
CA CYS A 3 9.54 6.68 -0.99
C CYS A 3 9.38 5.55 0.02
N LYS A 4 8.43 5.70 0.94
CA LYS A 4 8.13 4.67 1.94
C LYS A 4 6.82 3.99 1.57
N VAL A 5 6.82 2.67 1.57
CA VAL A 5 5.61 1.88 1.30
C VAL A 5 5.25 1.10 2.55
N TYR A 6 4.04 1.31 3.04
CA TYR A 6 3.53 0.64 4.24
C TYR A 6 2.65 -0.53 3.80
N PHE A 7 3.07 -1.72 4.14
CA PHE A 7 2.42 -2.95 3.70
C PHE A 7 2.20 -3.91 4.86
N ASN A 8 1.33 -4.89 4.66
CA ASN A 8 1.01 -5.90 5.66
C ASN A 8 1.71 -7.22 5.33
N ASN A 9 2.85 -7.47 5.97
CA ASN A 9 3.64 -8.69 5.74
C ASN A 9 2.93 -9.96 6.22
N ALA A 10 1.98 -9.83 7.13
CA ALA A 10 1.23 -10.99 7.65
C ALA A 10 0.12 -11.42 6.68
N CYS A 11 -0.22 -10.60 5.69
CA CYS A 11 -1.17 -10.96 4.63
C CYS A 11 -0.41 -11.67 3.51
N SER A 12 -0.75 -12.92 3.22
CA SER A 12 -0.01 -13.72 2.23
C SER A 12 -0.07 -13.12 0.82
N VAL A 13 -1.23 -12.59 0.43
CA VAL A 13 -1.38 -11.95 -0.88
C VAL A 13 -0.54 -10.68 -0.98
N CYS A 14 -0.61 -9.84 0.06
CA CYS A 14 0.16 -8.59 0.11
C CYS A 14 1.66 -8.88 0.12
N LYS A 15 2.08 -9.87 0.90
CA LYS A 15 3.49 -10.25 0.98
C LYS A 15 4.02 -10.74 -0.36
N PHE A 16 3.25 -11.56 -1.07
CA PHE A 16 3.65 -12.08 -2.37
C PHE A 16 3.92 -10.94 -3.35
N GLU A 17 3.01 -9.97 -3.41
CA GLU A 17 3.15 -8.82 -4.29
C GLU A 17 4.35 -7.96 -3.93
N ILE A 18 4.50 -7.65 -2.64
CA ILE A 18 5.59 -6.80 -2.16
C ILE A 18 6.95 -7.47 -2.36
N ASP A 19 7.04 -8.78 -2.11
CA ASP A 19 8.28 -9.53 -2.34
C ASP A 19 8.70 -9.45 -3.81
N HIS A 20 7.72 -9.49 -4.72
CA HIS A 20 7.99 -9.32 -6.14
C HIS A 20 8.60 -7.94 -6.44
N TYR A 21 8.02 -6.88 -5.87
CA TYR A 21 8.52 -5.52 -6.06
C TYR A 21 9.91 -5.34 -5.47
N LYS A 22 10.19 -5.95 -4.33
CA LYS A 22 11.52 -5.86 -3.69
C LYS A 22 12.62 -6.43 -4.58
N LYS A 23 12.29 -7.41 -5.42
CA LYS A 23 13.27 -8.02 -6.32
C LYS A 23 13.64 -7.10 -7.47
N ILE A 24 12.75 -6.21 -7.89
CA ILE A 24 12.93 -5.40 -9.08
C ILE A 24 13.19 -3.92 -8.80
N THR A 25 13.20 -3.51 -7.52
CA THR A 25 13.52 -2.14 -7.16
C THR A 25 14.30 -2.11 -5.86
N LYS A 26 15.22 -1.11 -5.75
CA LYS A 26 16.08 -0.96 -4.57
C LYS A 26 15.93 0.39 -3.89
N ASN A 27 15.16 1.31 -4.47
CA ASN A 27 15.07 2.69 -4.02
C ASN A 27 13.85 2.98 -3.15
N ILE A 28 13.19 1.94 -2.68
CA ILE A 28 11.97 2.07 -1.88
C ILE A 28 12.24 1.54 -0.48
N ASP A 29 11.80 2.31 0.52
CA ASP A 29 11.87 1.91 1.92
C ASP A 29 10.56 1.19 2.28
N TRP A 30 10.64 -0.10 2.53
CA TRP A 30 9.48 -0.96 2.81
C TRP A 30 9.24 -1.05 4.31
N VAL A 31 8.04 -0.68 4.75
CA VAL A 31 7.66 -0.68 6.17
C VAL A 31 6.55 -1.69 6.39
N ASP A 32 6.83 -2.69 7.22
CA ASP A 32 5.86 -3.72 7.58
C ASP A 32 4.99 -3.23 8.73
N ILE A 33 3.71 -2.97 8.47
CA ILE A 33 2.80 -2.45 9.49
C ILE A 33 2.47 -3.49 10.58
N SER A 34 2.68 -4.78 10.30
CA SER A 34 2.36 -5.82 11.28
C SER A 34 3.33 -5.85 12.46
N THR A 35 4.52 -5.28 12.29
CA THR A 35 5.57 -5.27 13.33
C THR A 35 6.03 -3.87 13.71
N ASN A 36 5.78 -2.86 12.90
CA ASN A 36 6.29 -1.51 13.12
C ASN A 36 5.31 -0.66 13.92
N LYS A 37 5.67 -0.37 15.16
CA LYS A 37 4.83 0.42 16.07
C LYS A 37 4.67 1.87 15.62
N ASN A 38 5.60 2.37 14.85
CA ASN A 38 5.62 3.79 14.44
C ASN A 38 4.81 4.07 13.19
N ALA A 39 4.33 3.03 12.50
CA ALA A 39 3.58 3.22 11.25
C ALA A 39 2.36 4.10 11.42
N LYS A 40 1.60 3.92 12.50
CA LYS A 40 0.42 4.74 12.78
C LYS A 40 0.78 6.21 13.02
N LYS A 41 1.91 6.45 13.71
CA LYS A 41 2.38 7.81 13.98
C LYS A 41 2.90 8.48 12.72
N GLU A 42 3.67 7.77 11.91
CA GLU A 42 4.28 8.32 10.70
C GLU A 42 3.24 8.68 9.66
N THR A 43 2.20 7.85 9.51
CA THR A 43 1.15 8.06 8.52
C THR A 43 -0.02 8.85 9.06
N LYS A 44 -0.14 8.96 10.38
CA LYS A 44 -1.32 9.55 11.06
C LYS A 44 -2.60 8.81 10.71
N MET A 45 -2.47 7.53 10.33
CA MET A 45 -3.59 6.68 9.95
C MET A 45 -3.89 5.66 11.04
N SER A 46 -5.17 5.27 11.17
CA SER A 46 -5.57 4.24 12.11
C SER A 46 -5.07 2.86 11.65
N ALA A 47 -5.02 1.92 12.59
CA ALA A 47 -4.67 0.54 12.26
C ALA A 47 -5.62 -0.04 11.21
N LYS A 48 -6.91 0.30 11.28
CA LYS A 48 -7.89 -0.16 10.30
C LYS A 48 -7.57 0.32 8.89
N ASN A 49 -7.22 1.62 8.74
CA ASN A 49 -6.86 2.17 7.44
C ASN A 49 -5.59 1.53 6.89
N LEU A 50 -4.57 1.36 7.73
CA LEU A 50 -3.32 0.74 7.31
C LEU A 50 -3.52 -0.70 6.87
N LEU A 51 -4.40 -1.43 7.56
CA LEU A 51 -4.68 -2.82 7.22
C LEU A 51 -5.51 -2.95 5.94
N ARG A 52 -6.42 -2.00 5.72
CA ARG A 52 -7.37 -2.06 4.59
C ARG A 52 -6.74 -1.66 3.26
N ARG A 53 -5.80 -0.71 3.27
CA ARG A 53 -5.25 -0.16 2.03
C ARG A 53 -3.73 -0.09 2.06
N LEU A 54 -3.14 -0.17 0.88
CA LEU A 54 -1.72 0.14 0.71
C LEU A 54 -1.51 1.64 0.93
N HIS A 55 -0.45 2.00 1.64
CA HIS A 55 -0.10 3.40 1.87
C HIS A 55 1.32 3.65 1.39
N VAL A 56 1.51 4.81 0.75
CA VAL A 56 2.82 5.26 0.27
C VAL A 56 3.05 6.67 0.78
N LYS A 57 4.20 6.91 1.41
CA LYS A 57 4.60 8.24 1.86
C LYS A 57 5.71 8.76 0.96
N LYS A 58 5.49 9.95 0.39
CA LYS A 58 6.40 10.55 -0.56
C LYS A 58 6.36 12.06 -0.37
N LYS A 59 7.51 12.69 -0.08
CA LYS A 59 7.61 14.14 0.15
C LYS A 59 6.60 14.66 1.17
N ASP A 60 6.46 13.98 2.28
CA ASP A 60 5.54 14.33 3.37
C ASP A 60 4.06 14.18 3.03
N LYS A 61 3.73 13.65 1.85
CA LYS A 61 2.36 13.33 1.48
C LYS A 61 2.10 11.84 1.62
N ILE A 62 0.90 11.50 2.09
CA ILE A 62 0.48 10.11 2.22
C ILE A 62 -0.53 9.81 1.12
N TYR A 63 -0.25 8.80 0.33
CA TYR A 63 -1.15 8.29 -0.71
C TYR A 63 -1.69 6.94 -0.25
N GLN A 64 -2.95 6.67 -0.56
CA GLN A 64 -3.57 5.39 -0.20
C GLN A 64 -4.38 4.83 -1.36
N GLY A 65 -4.54 3.49 -1.36
CA GLY A 65 -5.33 2.81 -2.38
C GLY A 65 -4.70 2.92 -3.75
N VAL A 66 -5.53 3.26 -4.74
CA VAL A 66 -5.05 3.37 -6.13
C VAL A 66 -3.98 4.45 -6.27
N ASP A 67 -4.15 5.56 -5.55
CA ASP A 67 -3.14 6.63 -5.57
C ASP A 67 -1.78 6.12 -5.07
N ALA A 68 -1.77 5.27 -4.06
CA ALA A 68 -0.54 4.66 -3.56
C ALA A 68 0.11 3.78 -4.63
N PHE A 69 -0.68 2.99 -5.37
CA PHE A 69 -0.15 2.18 -6.45
C PHE A 69 0.43 3.02 -7.58
N ILE A 70 -0.22 4.13 -7.91
CA ILE A 70 0.28 5.05 -8.95
C ILE A 70 1.66 5.56 -8.54
N GLU A 71 1.81 6.03 -7.29
CA GLU A 71 3.08 6.54 -6.81
C GLU A 71 4.14 5.44 -6.71
N LEU A 72 3.77 4.25 -6.26
CA LEU A 72 4.68 3.12 -6.19
C LEU A 72 5.16 2.71 -7.59
N TRP A 73 4.24 2.53 -8.52
CA TRP A 73 4.58 2.08 -9.86
C TRP A 73 5.37 3.12 -10.64
N SER A 74 5.21 4.41 -10.33
CA SER A 74 6.01 5.46 -10.97
C SER A 74 7.48 5.38 -10.57
N GLU A 75 7.79 4.76 -9.43
CA GLU A 75 9.17 4.56 -8.98
C GLU A 75 9.81 3.29 -9.55
N ILE A 76 9.02 2.43 -10.18
CA ILE A 76 9.51 1.16 -10.75
C ILE A 76 9.52 1.29 -12.26
N PRO A 77 10.70 1.29 -12.91
CA PRO A 77 10.78 1.52 -14.36
C PRO A 77 9.88 0.62 -15.20
N ARG A 78 9.74 -0.65 -14.82
CA ARG A 78 8.90 -1.62 -15.55
C ARG A 78 7.42 -1.26 -15.51
N TYR A 79 6.99 -0.56 -14.47
CA TYR A 79 5.57 -0.30 -14.24
C TYR A 79 5.18 1.16 -14.43
N ARG A 80 6.12 2.02 -14.87
CA ARG A 80 5.80 3.44 -15.10
C ARG A 80 4.67 3.62 -16.09
N PHE A 81 4.63 2.79 -17.11
CA PHE A 81 3.56 2.88 -18.10
C PHE A 81 2.20 2.51 -17.50
N LEU A 82 2.16 1.55 -16.56
CA LEU A 82 0.93 1.23 -15.84
C LEU A 82 0.47 2.39 -14.97
N ALA A 83 1.42 3.09 -14.31
CA ALA A 83 1.10 4.28 -13.54
C ALA A 83 0.50 5.37 -14.45
N PHE A 84 1.07 5.54 -15.63
CA PHE A 84 0.56 6.49 -16.61
C PHE A 84 -0.89 6.15 -17.01
N LEU A 85 -1.18 4.88 -17.27
CA LEU A 85 -2.52 4.44 -17.63
C LEU A 85 -3.52 4.68 -16.50
N LEU A 86 -3.11 4.41 -15.26
CA LEU A 86 -3.99 4.60 -14.11
C LEU A 86 -4.35 6.05 -13.85
N ARG A 87 -3.56 6.99 -14.38
CA ARG A 87 -3.87 8.43 -14.24
C ARG A 87 -4.98 8.88 -15.17
N LYS A 88 -5.37 8.09 -16.16
CA LYS A 88 -6.48 8.42 -17.04
C LYS A 88 -7.81 8.36 -16.26
N PRO A 89 -8.71 9.34 -16.43
CA PRO A 89 -9.92 9.42 -15.58
C PRO A 89 -10.77 8.16 -15.55
N LEU A 90 -11.08 7.58 -16.70
CA LEU A 90 -11.92 6.37 -16.74
C LEU A 90 -11.23 5.16 -16.16
N ILE A 91 -9.94 4.99 -16.47
CA ILE A 91 -9.16 3.87 -15.97
C ILE A 91 -8.98 4.01 -14.45
N TYR A 92 -8.73 5.23 -13.98
CA TYR A 92 -8.59 5.51 -12.56
C TYR A 92 -9.86 5.14 -11.79
N GLN A 93 -11.02 5.56 -12.27
CA GLN A 93 -12.29 5.29 -11.61
C GLN A 93 -12.59 3.80 -11.54
N LEU A 94 -12.34 3.08 -12.64
CA LEU A 94 -12.54 1.63 -12.66
C LEU A 94 -11.57 0.93 -11.72
N ALA A 95 -10.31 1.32 -11.73
CA ALA A 95 -9.29 0.74 -10.86
C ALA A 95 -9.61 1.04 -9.39
N TRP A 96 -10.07 2.27 -9.10
CA TRP A 96 -10.45 2.65 -7.74
C TRP A 96 -11.56 1.74 -7.22
N PHE A 97 -12.58 1.53 -8.03
CA PHE A 97 -13.72 0.69 -7.64
C PHE A 97 -13.29 -0.75 -7.40
N LEU A 98 -12.53 -1.32 -8.33
CA LEU A 98 -12.03 -2.69 -8.20
C LEU A 98 -11.10 -2.84 -7.00
N TYR A 99 -10.24 -1.85 -6.77
CA TYR A 99 -9.33 -1.86 -5.63
C TYR A 99 -10.10 -1.85 -4.32
N GLU A 100 -11.15 -1.03 -4.21
CA GLU A 100 -11.92 -0.93 -2.97
C GLU A 100 -12.62 -2.25 -2.66
N ILE A 101 -13.13 -2.95 -3.67
CA ILE A 101 -13.73 -4.27 -3.47
C ILE A 101 -12.68 -5.28 -3.01
N PHE A 102 -11.52 -5.29 -3.65
CA PHE A 102 -10.43 -6.20 -3.32
C PHE A 102 -9.88 -5.90 -1.91
N ALA A 103 -9.71 -4.63 -1.58
CA ALA A 103 -9.22 -4.21 -0.28
C ALA A 103 -10.20 -4.61 0.83
N LEU A 104 -11.49 -4.46 0.58
CA LEU A 104 -12.51 -4.86 1.54
C LEU A 104 -12.48 -6.38 1.77
N PHE A 105 -12.33 -7.14 0.70
CA PHE A 105 -12.21 -8.59 0.79
C PHE A 105 -10.99 -8.98 1.63
N LEU A 106 -9.83 -8.38 1.37
CA LEU A 106 -8.62 -8.66 2.13
C LEU A 106 -8.74 -8.22 3.58
N PHE A 107 -9.43 -7.11 3.84
CA PHE A 107 -9.65 -6.64 5.19
C PHE A 107 -10.45 -7.67 6.00
N TYR A 108 -11.54 -8.18 5.43
CA TYR A 108 -12.34 -9.21 6.12
C TYR A 108 -11.56 -10.51 6.33
N LYS A 109 -10.73 -10.87 5.36
CA LYS A 109 -9.88 -12.05 5.49
C LYS A 109 -8.87 -11.90 6.62
N ASN A 110 -8.36 -10.69 6.85
CA ASN A 110 -7.31 -10.42 7.81
C ASN A 110 -7.79 -9.63 9.05
N LYS A 111 -9.10 -9.56 9.27
CA LYS A 111 -9.65 -8.72 10.34
C LYS A 111 -9.14 -9.07 11.73
N ASN A 112 -8.75 -10.31 11.95
CA ASN A 112 -8.23 -10.73 13.25
C ASN A 112 -6.92 -10.04 13.63
N GLN A 113 -6.19 -9.53 12.64
CA GLN A 113 -4.96 -8.77 12.88
C GLN A 113 -5.22 -7.38 13.45
N LEU A 114 -6.42 -6.84 13.25
CA LEU A 114 -6.73 -5.49 13.67
C LEU A 114 -6.51 -5.32 15.17
N ASN A 115 -6.95 -6.29 15.98
CA ASN A 115 -6.77 -6.24 17.42
C ASN A 115 -5.30 -6.20 17.82
N LYS A 116 -4.45 -6.96 17.11
CA LYS A 116 -3.02 -6.95 17.37
C LYS A 116 -2.39 -5.61 17.02
N LEU A 117 -2.79 -5.01 15.89
CA LEU A 117 -2.26 -3.74 15.46
C LEU A 117 -2.69 -2.59 16.37
N GLU A 118 -3.90 -2.65 16.90
CA GLU A 118 -4.40 -1.62 17.82
C GLU A 118 -3.67 -1.63 19.15
N ARG A 119 -3.10 -2.78 19.54
CA ARG A 119 -2.33 -2.92 20.77
C ARG A 119 -0.91 -2.35 20.65
N LEU A 120 -0.46 -2.11 19.43
CA LEU A 120 0.85 -1.47 19.22
C LEU A 120 0.78 0.05 19.57
#